data_f33bd676c76ef483d7002af17c326ffb
#
_entry.id   f33bd676c76ef483d7002af17c326ffb
#
_cell.length_a   1.000
_cell.length_b   1.000
_cell.length_c   1.000
_cell.angle_alpha   90.00
_cell.angle_beta   90.00
_cell.angle_gamma   90.00
#
_symmetry.space_group_name_H-M   'P 1'
#
loop_
_entity.id
_entity.type
_entity.pdbx_description
1 polymer ?
#
loop_
_entity_poly.entity_id
_entity_poly.type
_entity_poly.pdbx_seq_one_letter_code
_entity_poly.pdbx_strand_id
1 'polypeptide(L)'
;MDRFEMEFNTGQIDCDNLVRSEAYGIVGGNPYIVMEFCPGGDLEPLLGKGDPRTPKICQDILVGLNALHVRGKVHRDLKPENVLFKQNGLAALTDFGIAGDRTHRMTQRNIFGKPNQIFGTYAYMPPEQVNRARGGATVLPTTDIFSFGVLTYQLLTGELPFGTLESHNDLAEYQKRGKDGLWNRDRLRNVSNAQQWARVIDGCLVPDFRQRLQTVNEVINLLPQGAGSYAPPPQQMPVYQPQPPQQTHGYQLRVMQGEEYGRTYDLTQIVRQGRRIMTVGRQPDNVVYIKSVTSDFMSRYHCTVELSPEGLWAIRDGQWRRDTQQWTESSNGTYVNSKPVNRNGYFLRVGDIIAMGDVTLRFENY
;
A
#
# COMPACT_ATOMS: atom_id res chain seq x y z
N MET A 1 2.13 20.32 -0.59
CA MET A 1 0.83 19.90 -1.19
C MET A 1 -0.10 19.60 -0.04
N ASP A 2 -1.28 20.24 -0.02
CA ASP A 2 -2.27 20.02 1.04
C ASP A 2 -2.80 18.57 0.95
N ARG A 3 -3.17 18.01 2.10
CA ARG A 3 -3.73 16.67 2.23
C ARG A 3 -4.97 16.45 1.34
N PHE A 4 -5.84 17.45 1.28
CA PHE A 4 -7.04 17.40 0.45
C PHE A 4 -6.71 17.39 -1.04
N GLU A 5 -5.68 18.11 -1.45
CA GLU A 5 -5.19 18.10 -2.82
C GLU A 5 -4.63 16.72 -3.21
N MET A 6 -3.94 16.05 -2.28
CA MET A 6 -3.45 14.68 -2.51
C MET A 6 -4.59 13.66 -2.65
N GLU A 7 -5.62 13.80 -1.82
CA GLU A 7 -6.82 12.95 -1.86
C GLU A 7 -7.60 13.19 -3.15
N PHE A 8 -7.82 14.46 -3.53
CA PHE A 8 -8.42 14.82 -4.81
C PHE A 8 -7.66 14.23 -6.00
N ASN A 9 -6.34 14.41 -6.04
CA ASN A 9 -5.50 13.88 -7.12
C ASN A 9 -5.51 12.34 -7.19
N THR A 10 -5.76 11.66 -6.07
CA THR A 10 -5.92 10.20 -6.07
C THR A 10 -7.25 9.78 -6.66
N GLY A 11 -8.32 10.50 -6.37
CA GLY A 11 -9.62 10.29 -7.01
C GLY A 11 -9.68 10.66 -8.50
N GLN A 12 -8.59 11.22 -9.08
CA GLN A 12 -8.45 11.43 -10.52
C GLN A 12 -7.85 10.22 -11.26
N ILE A 13 -7.51 9.15 -10.53
CA ILE A 13 -7.01 7.91 -11.14
C ILE A 13 -8.12 7.29 -11.99
N ASP A 14 -7.85 7.06 -13.27
CA ASP A 14 -8.78 6.39 -14.18
C ASP A 14 -8.89 4.90 -13.82
N CYS A 15 -9.93 4.59 -13.05
CA CYS A 15 -10.27 3.24 -12.60
C CYS A 15 -11.72 3.22 -12.11
N ASP A 16 -12.55 2.36 -12.70
CA ASP A 16 -13.97 2.24 -12.33
C ASP A 16 -14.20 1.80 -10.88
N ASN A 17 -13.22 1.11 -10.28
CA ASN A 17 -13.28 0.65 -8.89
C ASN A 17 -12.66 1.65 -7.88
N LEU A 18 -12.53 2.91 -8.29
CA LEU A 18 -12.24 4.04 -7.42
C LEU A 18 -13.36 5.07 -7.53
N VAL A 19 -13.75 5.68 -6.41
CA VAL A 19 -14.70 6.80 -6.43
C VAL A 19 -14.00 8.02 -7.02
N ARG A 20 -14.57 8.57 -8.08
CA ARG A 20 -13.98 9.70 -8.79
C ARG A 20 -14.13 11.00 -8.00
N SER A 21 -13.06 11.76 -7.90
CA SER A 21 -13.10 13.14 -7.41
C SER A 21 -13.40 14.09 -8.57
N GLU A 22 -14.42 14.94 -8.43
CA GLU A 22 -14.90 15.84 -9.50
C GLU A 22 -14.38 17.26 -9.35
N ALA A 23 -14.33 17.77 -8.12
CA ALA A 23 -13.86 19.11 -7.82
C ALA A 23 -13.23 19.17 -6.42
N TYR A 24 -12.42 20.19 -6.23
CA TYR A 24 -11.79 20.51 -4.94
C TYR A 24 -11.84 22.03 -4.73
N GLY A 25 -12.07 22.47 -3.50
CA GLY A 25 -12.12 23.89 -3.18
C GLY A 25 -12.07 24.16 -1.69
N ILE A 26 -12.16 25.44 -1.34
CA ILE A 26 -12.19 25.94 0.05
C ILE A 26 -13.40 26.86 0.22
N VAL A 27 -14.23 26.60 1.24
CA VAL A 27 -15.36 27.43 1.61
C VAL A 27 -15.24 27.81 3.09
N GLY A 28 -15.21 29.10 3.37
CA GLY A 28 -15.09 29.60 4.76
C GLY A 28 -13.83 29.10 5.47
N GLY A 29 -12.73 28.89 4.75
CA GLY A 29 -11.47 28.34 5.29
C GLY A 29 -11.44 26.82 5.42
N ASN A 30 -12.54 26.10 5.11
CA ASN A 30 -12.62 24.66 5.17
C ASN A 30 -12.45 24.06 3.77
N PRO A 31 -11.49 23.14 3.55
CA PRO A 31 -11.35 22.44 2.30
C PRO A 31 -12.47 21.41 2.10
N TYR A 32 -12.90 21.22 0.85
CA TYR A 32 -13.88 20.22 0.48
C TYR A 32 -13.47 19.53 -0.83
N ILE A 33 -13.93 18.29 -1.00
CA ILE A 33 -13.82 17.53 -2.25
C ILE A 33 -15.24 17.14 -2.68
N VAL A 34 -15.57 17.40 -3.93
CA VAL A 34 -16.78 16.87 -4.56
C VAL A 34 -16.41 15.55 -5.22
N MET A 35 -17.20 14.53 -4.94
CA MET A 35 -16.96 13.17 -5.45
C MET A 35 -18.19 12.64 -6.17
N GLU A 36 -17.98 11.66 -7.06
CA GLU A 36 -19.03 10.86 -7.67
C GLU A 36 -20.00 10.33 -6.59
N PHE A 37 -21.30 10.46 -6.83
CA PHE A 37 -22.31 9.91 -5.93
C PHE A 37 -22.49 8.41 -6.18
N CYS A 38 -22.40 7.61 -5.11
CA CYS A 38 -22.56 6.17 -5.13
C CYS A 38 -23.92 5.78 -4.48
N PRO A 39 -25.00 5.63 -5.26
CA PRO A 39 -26.35 5.43 -4.71
C PRO A 39 -26.56 4.08 -4.03
N GLY A 40 -25.68 3.11 -4.26
CA GLY A 40 -25.78 1.77 -3.65
C GLY A 40 -25.35 1.70 -2.19
N GLY A 41 -24.88 2.83 -1.61
CA GLY A 41 -24.39 2.87 -0.23
C GLY A 41 -23.05 2.17 -0.05
N ASP A 42 -22.73 1.79 1.18
CA ASP A 42 -21.49 1.12 1.56
C ASP A 42 -21.65 -0.40 1.70
N LEU A 43 -20.54 -1.07 2.04
CA LEU A 43 -20.47 -2.53 2.15
C LEU A 43 -21.04 -3.07 3.48
N GLU A 44 -21.23 -2.23 4.52
CA GLU A 44 -21.66 -2.67 5.85
C GLU A 44 -22.94 -3.55 5.83
N PRO A 45 -24.01 -3.22 5.09
CA PRO A 45 -25.24 -4.02 5.08
C PRO A 45 -25.08 -5.47 4.58
N LEU A 46 -23.98 -5.76 3.87
CA LEU A 46 -23.72 -7.09 3.28
C LEU A 46 -22.88 -8.00 4.19
N LEU A 47 -22.35 -7.49 5.29
CA LEU A 47 -21.48 -8.26 6.18
C LEU A 47 -22.21 -9.50 6.74
N GLY A 48 -21.66 -10.69 6.49
CA GLY A 48 -22.20 -11.98 6.95
C GLY A 48 -23.54 -12.40 6.33
N LYS A 49 -23.97 -11.75 5.25
CA LYS A 49 -25.28 -12.06 4.61
C LYS A 49 -25.20 -13.20 3.58
N GLY A 50 -24.02 -13.72 3.29
CA GLY A 50 -23.85 -14.76 2.28
C GLY A 50 -24.21 -14.29 0.86
N ASP A 51 -23.98 -13.01 0.56
CA ASP A 51 -24.27 -12.41 -0.75
C ASP A 51 -23.52 -13.16 -1.85
N PRO A 52 -24.22 -13.67 -2.89
CA PRO A 52 -23.57 -14.43 -3.98
C PRO A 52 -22.58 -13.59 -4.78
N ARG A 53 -22.67 -12.26 -4.71
CA ARG A 53 -21.72 -11.32 -5.36
C ARG A 53 -20.40 -11.19 -4.60
N THR A 54 -20.24 -11.78 -3.41
CA THR A 54 -19.02 -11.66 -2.58
C THR A 54 -17.73 -11.86 -3.37
N PRO A 55 -17.56 -12.89 -4.23
CA PRO A 55 -16.32 -13.02 -5.02
C PRO A 55 -16.09 -11.84 -5.97
N LYS A 56 -17.15 -11.33 -6.61
CA LYS A 56 -17.07 -10.16 -7.50
C LYS A 56 -16.73 -8.88 -6.73
N ILE A 57 -17.37 -8.66 -5.58
CA ILE A 57 -17.07 -7.52 -4.69
C ILE A 57 -15.61 -7.55 -4.26
N CYS A 58 -15.09 -8.71 -3.83
CA CYS A 58 -13.69 -8.88 -3.48
C CYS A 58 -12.77 -8.56 -4.66
N GLN A 59 -13.12 -9.01 -5.86
CA GLN A 59 -12.39 -8.70 -7.07
C GLN A 59 -12.37 -7.20 -7.38
N ASP A 60 -13.53 -6.52 -7.29
CA ASP A 60 -13.65 -5.08 -7.50
C ASP A 60 -12.76 -4.28 -6.55
N ILE A 61 -12.78 -4.63 -5.25
CA ILE A 61 -11.91 -4.05 -4.24
C ILE A 61 -10.43 -4.21 -4.63
N LEU A 62 -10.04 -5.42 -5.02
CA LEU A 62 -8.66 -5.72 -5.42
C LEU A 62 -8.24 -4.95 -6.68
N VAL A 63 -9.13 -4.78 -7.65
CA VAL A 63 -8.87 -3.94 -8.85
C VAL A 63 -8.61 -2.49 -8.44
N GLY A 64 -9.43 -1.93 -7.55
CA GLY A 64 -9.24 -0.59 -7.00
C GLY A 64 -7.89 -0.46 -6.27
N LEU A 65 -7.56 -1.42 -5.39
CA LEU A 65 -6.25 -1.45 -4.70
C LEU A 65 -5.08 -1.54 -5.69
N ASN A 66 -5.19 -2.40 -6.72
CA ASN A 66 -4.15 -2.50 -7.74
C ASN A 66 -3.92 -1.17 -8.46
N ALA A 67 -5.00 -0.45 -8.80
CA ALA A 67 -4.89 0.86 -9.44
C ALA A 67 -4.13 1.89 -8.59
N LEU A 68 -4.25 1.80 -7.26
CA LEU A 68 -3.47 2.59 -6.31
C LEU A 68 -2.02 2.10 -6.25
N HIS A 69 -1.81 0.78 -6.04
CA HIS A 69 -0.51 0.20 -5.78
C HIS A 69 0.48 0.37 -6.96
N VAL A 70 0.00 0.22 -8.20
CA VAL A 70 0.86 0.44 -9.39
C VAL A 70 1.31 1.89 -9.55
N ARG A 71 0.68 2.82 -8.82
CA ARG A 71 1.05 4.24 -8.76
C ARG A 71 1.77 4.62 -7.47
N GLY A 72 2.24 3.61 -6.71
CA GLY A 72 2.95 3.81 -5.44
C GLY A 72 2.08 4.35 -4.32
N LYS A 73 0.76 4.23 -4.43
CA LYS A 73 -0.20 4.67 -3.41
C LYS A 73 -0.72 3.48 -2.62
N VAL A 74 -0.97 3.69 -1.33
CA VAL A 74 -1.54 2.68 -0.43
C VAL A 74 -2.80 3.28 0.19
N HIS A 75 -3.88 2.53 0.23
CA HIS A 75 -5.18 3.00 0.73
C HIS A 75 -5.16 3.28 2.25
N ARG A 76 -4.59 2.37 3.04
CA ARG A 76 -4.35 2.47 4.50
C ARG A 76 -5.59 2.44 5.39
N ASP A 77 -6.77 2.65 4.88
CA ASP A 77 -8.03 2.71 5.63
C ASP A 77 -9.12 1.86 4.98
N LEU A 78 -8.75 0.69 4.45
CA LEU A 78 -9.71 -0.23 3.86
C LEU A 78 -10.60 -0.83 4.95
N LYS A 79 -11.90 -0.57 4.85
CA LYS A 79 -12.96 -1.04 5.74
C LYS A 79 -14.31 -0.95 5.03
N PRO A 80 -15.39 -1.57 5.55
CA PRO A 80 -16.69 -1.62 4.86
C PRO A 80 -17.24 -0.24 4.44
N GLU A 81 -17.09 0.77 5.30
CA GLU A 81 -17.61 2.13 5.06
C GLU A 81 -16.88 2.85 3.92
N ASN A 82 -15.68 2.39 3.56
CA ASN A 82 -14.86 2.96 2.49
C ASN A 82 -14.95 2.15 1.18
N VAL A 83 -15.90 1.23 1.09
CA VAL A 83 -16.25 0.48 -0.13
C VAL A 83 -17.68 0.83 -0.49
N LEU A 84 -17.87 1.63 -1.54
CA LEU A 84 -19.17 2.13 -1.98
C LEU A 84 -19.62 1.41 -3.25
N PHE A 85 -20.95 1.30 -3.44
CA PHE A 85 -21.53 0.75 -4.66
C PHE A 85 -22.00 1.84 -5.60
N LYS A 86 -21.44 1.87 -6.80
CA LYS A 86 -21.87 2.73 -7.90
C LYS A 86 -23.24 2.32 -8.44
N GLN A 87 -23.86 3.19 -9.26
CA GLN A 87 -25.17 2.93 -9.87
C GLN A 87 -25.22 1.62 -10.68
N ASN A 88 -24.12 1.22 -11.30
CA ASN A 88 -24.00 -0.02 -12.06
C ASN A 88 -23.72 -1.26 -11.18
N GLY A 89 -23.71 -1.09 -9.86
CA GLY A 89 -23.44 -2.16 -8.88
C GLY A 89 -21.97 -2.53 -8.66
N LEU A 90 -21.02 -1.84 -9.32
CA LEU A 90 -19.60 -2.03 -9.05
C LEU A 90 -19.22 -1.52 -7.67
N ALA A 91 -18.38 -2.28 -6.97
CA ALA A 91 -17.75 -1.79 -5.75
C ALA A 91 -16.55 -0.89 -6.08
N ALA A 92 -16.48 0.27 -5.41
CA ALA A 92 -15.45 1.27 -5.61
C ALA A 92 -14.90 1.78 -4.27
N LEU A 93 -13.60 1.99 -4.20
CA LEU A 93 -12.91 2.48 -3.02
C LEU A 93 -13.00 4.00 -2.90
N THR A 94 -13.17 4.49 -1.67
CA THR A 94 -13.19 5.90 -1.32
C THR A 94 -12.32 6.18 -0.10
N ASP A 95 -12.18 7.44 0.29
CA ASP A 95 -11.43 7.85 1.49
C ASP A 95 -9.98 7.32 1.48
N PHE A 96 -9.26 7.59 0.40
CA PHE A 96 -7.87 7.20 0.24
C PHE A 96 -7.03 7.80 1.36
N GLY A 97 -6.65 7.00 2.36
CA GLY A 97 -5.94 7.41 3.58
C GLY A 97 -4.51 7.89 3.35
N ILE A 98 -4.28 8.71 2.32
CA ILE A 98 -2.97 9.21 1.85
C ILE A 98 -2.23 10.04 2.90
N ALA A 99 -2.92 10.51 3.93
CA ALA A 99 -2.36 11.37 4.94
C ALA A 99 -1.83 10.61 6.16
N GLY A 100 -0.55 10.77 6.44
CA GLY A 100 0.23 10.08 7.45
C GLY A 100 -0.16 10.26 8.92
N ASP A 101 -1.21 10.99 9.27
CA ASP A 101 -1.61 11.16 10.67
C ASP A 101 -3.10 10.87 10.92
N ARG A 102 -3.37 9.61 11.26
CA ARG A 102 -4.71 9.15 11.67
C ARG A 102 -5.18 9.74 12.99
N THR A 103 -4.28 10.22 13.85
CA THR A 103 -4.61 10.79 15.16
C THR A 103 -5.54 11.99 15.03
N HIS A 104 -5.36 12.81 14.01
CA HIS A 104 -6.23 13.97 13.77
C HIS A 104 -7.62 13.59 13.23
N ARG A 105 -7.77 12.54 12.43
CA ARG A 105 -9.10 12.06 11.98
C ARG A 105 -9.92 11.50 13.14
N MET A 106 -9.26 10.80 14.06
CA MET A 106 -9.93 10.23 15.24
C MET A 106 -10.45 11.33 16.17
N THR A 107 -9.73 12.46 16.28
CA THR A 107 -10.14 13.58 17.16
C THR A 107 -11.29 14.40 16.59
N GLN A 108 -11.35 14.59 15.26
CA GLN A 108 -12.42 15.41 14.64
C GLN A 108 -13.74 14.65 14.48
N ARG A 109 -13.73 13.32 14.22
CA ARG A 109 -14.95 12.50 14.19
C ARG A 109 -15.49 12.17 15.58
N ASN A 110 -14.65 12.18 16.61
CA ASN A 110 -15.04 11.88 18.00
C ASN A 110 -15.89 12.96 18.68
N ILE A 111 -16.08 14.14 18.08
CA ILE A 111 -16.96 15.18 18.63
C ILE A 111 -18.44 14.79 18.56
N PHE A 112 -18.82 13.83 17.67
CA PHE A 112 -20.19 13.33 17.50
C PHE A 112 -20.34 11.79 17.48
N GLY A 113 -19.29 11.01 17.73
CA GLY A 113 -19.28 9.56 17.53
C GLY A 113 -19.43 8.74 18.80
N LYS A 114 -20.21 7.66 18.72
CA LYS A 114 -20.34 6.61 19.75
C LYS A 114 -18.99 5.91 19.98
N PRO A 115 -18.68 5.38 21.19
CA PRO A 115 -17.42 4.67 21.51
C PRO A 115 -17.06 3.56 20.53
N ASN A 116 -18.02 2.88 19.93
CA ASN A 116 -17.84 1.78 18.98
C ASN A 116 -17.12 2.18 17.67
N GLN A 117 -17.11 3.46 17.28
CA GLN A 117 -16.42 3.91 16.06
C GLN A 117 -14.89 3.97 16.20
N ILE A 118 -14.38 4.10 17.42
CA ILE A 118 -12.93 4.13 17.66
C ILE A 118 -12.32 2.75 17.42
N PHE A 119 -12.98 1.70 17.91
CA PHE A 119 -12.51 0.33 17.79
C PHE A 119 -12.58 -0.22 16.35
N GLY A 120 -13.60 0.21 15.57
CA GLY A 120 -13.80 -0.21 14.18
C GLY A 120 -12.58 0.04 13.28
N THR A 121 -11.92 1.19 13.43
CA THR A 121 -10.73 1.50 12.60
C THR A 121 -9.51 0.63 12.93
N TYR A 122 -9.37 0.18 14.18
CA TYR A 122 -8.27 -0.71 14.58
C TYR A 122 -8.45 -2.14 14.09
N ALA A 123 -9.69 -2.56 13.79
CA ALA A 123 -10.01 -3.93 13.39
C ALA A 123 -9.27 -4.36 12.12
N TYR A 124 -9.11 -3.44 11.16
CA TYR A 124 -8.50 -3.72 9.85
C TYR A 124 -7.01 -3.41 9.79
N MET A 125 -6.44 -2.92 10.90
CA MET A 125 -5.06 -2.46 10.93
C MET A 125 -4.08 -3.64 11.11
N PRO A 126 -3.08 -3.79 10.23
CA PRO A 126 -2.09 -4.86 10.36
C PRO A 126 -1.15 -4.65 11.56
N PRO A 127 -0.53 -5.73 12.07
CA PRO A 127 0.35 -5.67 13.25
C PRO A 127 1.47 -4.65 13.15
N GLU A 128 2.04 -4.45 11.96
CA GLU A 128 3.09 -3.47 11.71
C GLU A 128 2.63 -2.02 11.87
N GLN A 129 1.33 -1.75 11.77
CA GLN A 129 0.77 -0.40 11.98
C GLN A 129 0.35 -0.13 13.43
N VAL A 130 0.10 -1.18 14.21
CA VAL A 130 -0.34 -1.05 15.61
C VAL A 130 0.80 -0.58 16.52
N ASN A 131 2.04 -0.96 16.23
CA ASN A 131 3.22 -0.70 17.08
C ASN A 131 3.79 0.73 16.94
N ARG A 132 2.94 1.75 16.83
CA ARG A 132 3.33 3.17 16.68
C ARG A 132 4.22 3.75 17.78
N ALA A 133 4.30 3.12 18.96
CA ALA A 133 5.02 3.65 20.11
C ALA A 133 6.57 3.67 19.95
N ARG A 134 7.12 3.13 18.85
CA ARG A 134 8.58 3.06 18.59
C ARG A 134 8.99 3.59 17.20
N GLY A 135 8.29 4.59 16.70
CA GLY A 135 8.68 5.29 15.47
C GLY A 135 8.10 4.67 14.19
N GLY A 136 6.91 5.11 13.77
CA GLY A 136 6.26 5.04 12.46
C GLY A 136 5.92 3.64 11.90
N ALA A 137 4.82 3.48 11.19
CA ALA A 137 4.38 2.22 10.60
C ALA A 137 4.96 2.03 9.19
N THR A 138 5.49 0.87 8.87
CA THR A 138 5.80 0.51 7.47
C THR A 138 4.49 0.49 6.69
N VAL A 139 4.40 1.33 5.67
CA VAL A 139 3.22 1.42 4.81
C VAL A 139 3.58 0.91 3.45
N LEU A 140 3.15 -0.30 3.17
CA LEU A 140 3.40 -1.02 1.93
C LEU A 140 2.06 -1.47 1.33
N PRO A 141 2.00 -1.84 0.06
CA PRO A 141 0.84 -2.49 -0.52
C PRO A 141 0.32 -3.68 0.29
N THR A 142 1.21 -4.42 0.95
CA THR A 142 0.88 -5.52 1.86
C THR A 142 0.05 -5.11 3.07
N THR A 143 0.06 -3.82 3.45
CA THR A 143 -0.83 -3.24 4.46
C THR A 143 -2.30 -3.37 4.05
N ASP A 144 -2.61 -2.97 2.81
CA ASP A 144 -3.98 -3.06 2.26
C ASP A 144 -4.39 -4.52 2.06
N ILE A 145 -3.44 -5.40 1.73
CA ILE A 145 -3.70 -6.86 1.60
C ILE A 145 -4.14 -7.45 2.94
N PHE A 146 -3.52 -7.05 4.05
CA PHE A 146 -3.98 -7.48 5.38
C PHE A 146 -5.39 -6.96 5.68
N SER A 147 -5.62 -5.67 5.47
CA SER A 147 -6.94 -5.05 5.67
C SER A 147 -8.00 -5.70 4.78
N PHE A 148 -7.66 -6.06 3.55
CA PHE A 148 -8.53 -6.83 2.65
C PHE A 148 -8.84 -8.22 3.21
N GLY A 149 -7.87 -8.91 3.80
CA GLY A 149 -8.09 -10.21 4.46
C GLY A 149 -9.10 -10.11 5.61
N VAL A 150 -8.98 -9.09 6.46
CA VAL A 150 -9.92 -8.83 7.56
C VAL A 150 -11.31 -8.51 7.00
N LEU A 151 -11.40 -7.61 6.01
CA LEU A 151 -12.65 -7.23 5.36
C LEU A 151 -13.34 -8.43 4.71
N THR A 152 -12.59 -9.26 3.98
CA THR A 152 -13.12 -10.47 3.33
C THR A 152 -13.65 -11.45 4.36
N TYR A 153 -12.92 -11.69 5.44
CA TYR A 153 -13.38 -12.55 6.52
C TYR A 153 -14.72 -12.04 7.10
N GLN A 154 -14.80 -10.74 7.39
CA GLN A 154 -15.99 -10.14 7.95
C GLN A 154 -17.16 -10.14 6.96
N LEU A 155 -16.90 -9.92 5.67
CA LEU A 155 -17.93 -10.00 4.62
C LEU A 155 -18.55 -11.42 4.55
N LEU A 156 -17.72 -12.45 4.72
CA LEU A 156 -18.14 -13.84 4.67
C LEU A 156 -18.90 -14.29 5.94
N THR A 157 -18.45 -13.83 7.12
CA THR A 157 -18.89 -14.39 8.41
C THR A 157 -19.73 -13.44 9.24
N GLY A 158 -19.68 -12.13 8.98
CA GLY A 158 -20.26 -11.09 9.83
C GLY A 158 -19.43 -10.76 11.07
N GLU A 159 -18.32 -11.47 11.30
CA GLU A 159 -17.48 -11.33 12.50
C GLU A 159 -16.08 -10.91 12.13
N LEU A 160 -15.32 -10.38 13.09
CA LEU A 160 -13.92 -10.06 12.92
C LEU A 160 -13.04 -11.30 13.13
N PRO A 161 -11.89 -11.45 12.40
CA PRO A 161 -11.10 -12.68 12.41
C PRO A 161 -10.44 -13.01 13.75
N PHE A 162 -10.09 -11.97 14.52
CA PHE A 162 -9.31 -12.13 15.76
C PHE A 162 -10.13 -11.98 17.04
N GLY A 163 -11.48 -11.88 16.93
CA GLY A 163 -12.39 -11.76 18.07
C GLY A 163 -13.22 -10.46 18.03
N THR A 164 -13.93 -10.18 19.11
CA THR A 164 -14.75 -8.97 19.27
C THR A 164 -13.92 -7.74 19.61
N LEU A 165 -14.47 -6.54 19.38
CA LEU A 165 -13.85 -5.26 19.72
C LEU A 165 -14.89 -4.32 20.36
N GLU A 166 -15.31 -4.67 21.58
CA GLU A 166 -16.30 -3.90 22.34
C GLU A 166 -15.66 -3.11 23.49
N SER A 167 -14.44 -3.46 23.88
CA SER A 167 -13.71 -2.85 24.99
C SER A 167 -12.21 -2.68 24.69
N HIS A 168 -11.51 -1.91 25.53
CA HIS A 168 -10.05 -1.80 25.47
C HIS A 168 -9.32 -3.13 25.73
N ASN A 169 -9.89 -4.01 26.54
CA ASN A 169 -9.32 -5.33 26.81
C ASN A 169 -9.41 -6.21 25.56
N ASP A 170 -10.55 -6.14 24.84
CA ASP A 170 -10.72 -6.86 23.58
C ASP A 170 -9.72 -6.39 22.54
N LEU A 171 -9.42 -5.09 22.48
CA LEU A 171 -8.44 -4.55 21.55
C LEU A 171 -7.05 -5.15 21.78
N ALA A 172 -6.62 -5.28 23.03
CA ALA A 172 -5.32 -5.86 23.36
C ALA A 172 -5.23 -7.33 22.93
N GLU A 173 -6.28 -8.11 23.21
CA GLU A 173 -6.36 -9.53 22.83
C GLU A 173 -6.48 -9.68 21.30
N TYR A 174 -7.28 -8.87 20.64
CA TYR A 174 -7.43 -8.81 19.18
C TYR A 174 -6.07 -8.57 18.50
N GLN A 175 -5.34 -7.56 18.97
CA GLN A 175 -4.01 -7.23 18.47
C GLN A 175 -2.99 -8.34 18.70
N LYS A 176 -3.05 -9.00 19.87
CA LYS A 176 -2.20 -10.14 20.18
C LYS A 176 -2.44 -11.28 19.20
N ARG A 177 -3.71 -11.68 19.00
CA ARG A 177 -4.07 -12.74 18.06
C ARG A 177 -3.68 -12.38 16.62
N GLY A 178 -3.83 -11.11 16.23
CA GLY A 178 -3.36 -10.63 14.93
C GLY A 178 -1.85 -10.77 14.75
N LYS A 179 -1.06 -10.51 15.79
CA LYS A 179 0.40 -10.72 15.77
C LYS A 179 0.80 -12.18 15.73
N ASP A 180 0.00 -13.05 16.34
CA ASP A 180 0.24 -14.49 16.40
C ASP A 180 -0.34 -15.23 15.18
N GLY A 181 -1.07 -14.52 14.29
CA GLY A 181 -1.74 -15.10 13.11
C GLY A 181 -2.92 -16.02 13.46
N LEU A 182 -3.51 -15.86 14.64
CA LEU A 182 -4.54 -16.75 15.20
C LEU A 182 -5.94 -16.25 14.85
N TRP A 183 -6.34 -16.39 13.59
CA TRP A 183 -7.71 -16.08 13.18
C TRP A 183 -8.66 -17.30 13.32
N ASN A 184 -9.95 -17.05 13.50
CA ASN A 184 -10.98 -18.09 13.75
C ASN A 184 -11.42 -18.76 12.44
N ARG A 185 -10.87 -19.95 12.14
CA ARG A 185 -11.17 -20.74 10.93
C ARG A 185 -12.56 -21.40 10.98
N ASP A 186 -13.08 -21.67 12.15
CA ASP A 186 -14.31 -22.45 12.33
C ASP A 186 -15.54 -21.74 11.75
N ARG A 187 -15.52 -20.41 11.73
CA ARG A 187 -16.61 -19.59 11.18
C ARG A 187 -16.79 -19.73 9.67
N LEU A 188 -15.74 -20.13 8.96
CA LEU A 188 -15.85 -20.37 7.52
C LEU A 188 -16.47 -21.71 7.14
N ARG A 189 -16.66 -22.67 8.08
CA ARG A 189 -17.12 -24.03 7.75
C ARG A 189 -18.44 -24.06 6.96
N ASN A 190 -19.33 -23.10 7.20
CA ASN A 190 -20.63 -23.02 6.56
C ASN A 190 -20.68 -22.06 5.35
N VAL A 191 -19.52 -21.49 4.97
CA VAL A 191 -19.41 -20.59 3.82
C VAL A 191 -19.16 -21.40 2.55
N SER A 192 -19.89 -21.09 1.48
CA SER A 192 -19.61 -21.69 0.17
C SER A 192 -18.15 -21.46 -0.24
N ASN A 193 -17.50 -22.50 -0.78
CA ASN A 193 -16.07 -22.46 -1.11
C ASN A 193 -15.15 -22.18 0.09
N ALA A 194 -15.53 -22.60 1.28
CA ALA A 194 -14.82 -22.35 2.55
C ALA A 194 -13.31 -22.61 2.46
N GLN A 195 -12.90 -23.72 1.85
CA GLN A 195 -11.49 -24.08 1.72
C GLN A 195 -10.71 -23.08 0.85
N GLN A 196 -11.31 -22.56 -0.22
CA GLN A 196 -10.70 -21.59 -1.10
C GLN A 196 -10.60 -20.22 -0.43
N TRP A 197 -11.67 -19.79 0.25
CA TRP A 197 -11.66 -18.58 1.06
C TRP A 197 -10.63 -18.65 2.19
N ALA A 198 -10.48 -19.80 2.85
CA ALA A 198 -9.45 -19.98 3.87
C ALA A 198 -8.04 -19.75 3.32
N ARG A 199 -7.73 -20.19 2.09
CA ARG A 199 -6.43 -19.92 1.43
C ARG A 199 -6.22 -18.43 1.19
N VAL A 200 -7.25 -17.71 0.73
CA VAL A 200 -7.21 -16.24 0.56
C VAL A 200 -6.87 -15.57 1.88
N ILE A 201 -7.63 -15.90 2.94
CA ILE A 201 -7.49 -15.29 4.26
C ILE A 201 -6.14 -15.66 4.88
N ASP A 202 -5.69 -16.91 4.76
CA ASP A 202 -4.36 -17.36 5.21
C ASP A 202 -3.24 -16.55 4.58
N GLY A 203 -3.32 -16.31 3.28
CA GLY A 203 -2.30 -15.53 2.57
C GLY A 203 -2.33 -14.04 2.92
N CYS A 204 -3.50 -13.49 3.24
CA CYS A 204 -3.66 -12.08 3.57
C CYS A 204 -3.35 -11.75 5.03
N LEU A 205 -3.72 -12.63 5.99
CA LEU A 205 -3.58 -12.37 7.42
C LEU A 205 -2.24 -12.83 8.02
N VAL A 206 -1.22 -13.05 7.19
CA VAL A 206 0.14 -13.33 7.66
C VAL A 206 0.66 -12.13 8.46
N PRO A 207 1.09 -12.32 9.74
CA PRO A 207 1.54 -11.22 10.60
C PRO A 207 2.79 -10.51 10.07
N ASP A 208 3.78 -11.29 9.63
CA ASP A 208 4.98 -10.73 9.00
C ASP A 208 4.64 -10.29 7.56
N PHE A 209 4.61 -8.99 7.33
CA PHE A 209 4.31 -8.40 6.02
C PHE A 209 5.23 -8.89 4.89
N ARG A 210 6.44 -9.41 5.23
CA ARG A 210 7.41 -9.93 4.25
C ARG A 210 7.03 -11.33 3.74
N GLN A 211 6.26 -12.07 4.53
CA GLN A 211 5.78 -13.42 4.21
C GLN A 211 4.33 -13.42 3.71
N ARG A 212 3.64 -12.28 3.89
CA ARG A 212 2.27 -12.06 3.40
C ARG A 212 2.27 -12.06 1.86
N LEU A 213 1.13 -12.31 1.22
CA LEU A 213 0.97 -12.07 -0.21
C LEU A 213 1.42 -10.64 -0.53
N GLN A 214 2.25 -10.48 -1.57
CA GLN A 214 2.94 -9.23 -1.85
C GLN A 214 2.19 -8.34 -2.83
N THR A 215 1.36 -8.95 -3.68
CA THR A 215 0.65 -8.24 -4.75
C THR A 215 -0.84 -8.58 -4.76
N VAL A 216 -1.63 -7.62 -5.21
CA VAL A 216 -3.07 -7.82 -5.44
C VAL A 216 -3.32 -8.98 -6.41
N ASN A 217 -2.48 -9.18 -7.43
CA ASN A 217 -2.64 -10.25 -8.40
C ASN A 217 -2.48 -11.63 -7.76
N GLU A 218 -1.60 -11.79 -6.78
CA GLU A 218 -1.47 -13.03 -6.01
C GLU A 218 -2.78 -13.35 -5.27
N VAL A 219 -3.44 -12.33 -4.70
CA VAL A 219 -4.73 -12.49 -4.02
C VAL A 219 -5.84 -12.84 -5.01
N ILE A 220 -5.94 -12.13 -6.14
CA ILE A 220 -6.95 -12.38 -7.19
C ILE A 220 -6.88 -13.83 -7.67
N ASN A 221 -5.69 -14.38 -7.87
CA ASN A 221 -5.49 -15.76 -8.33
C ASN A 221 -6.00 -16.82 -7.32
N LEU A 222 -6.20 -16.44 -6.06
CA LEU A 222 -6.74 -17.32 -5.02
C LEU A 222 -8.25 -17.21 -4.86
N LEU A 223 -8.91 -16.19 -5.44
CA LEU A 223 -10.35 -16.00 -5.29
C LEU A 223 -11.13 -17.19 -5.87
N PRO A 224 -12.29 -17.56 -5.26
CA PRO A 224 -13.19 -18.57 -5.83
C PRO A 224 -13.60 -18.21 -7.25
N GLN A 225 -13.51 -19.17 -8.16
CA GLN A 225 -13.95 -19.00 -9.54
C GLN A 225 -15.47 -18.87 -9.58
N GLY A 226 -15.97 -17.86 -10.24
CA GLY A 226 -17.36 -17.42 -10.29
C GLY A 226 -17.46 -15.90 -10.40
N ALA A 227 -16.45 -15.18 -9.97
CA ALA A 227 -16.18 -13.83 -10.43
C ALA A 227 -15.73 -13.95 -11.89
N GLY A 228 -16.50 -13.36 -12.84
CA GLY A 228 -16.16 -13.37 -14.25
C GLY A 228 -14.66 -13.07 -14.43
N SER A 229 -14.01 -13.81 -15.31
CA SER A 229 -12.57 -13.78 -15.48
C SER A 229 -12.08 -12.33 -15.64
N TYR A 230 -11.52 -11.77 -14.59
CA TYR A 230 -10.66 -10.62 -14.70
C TYR A 230 -9.37 -11.15 -15.34
N ALA A 231 -9.28 -11.01 -16.65
CA ALA A 231 -7.99 -10.92 -17.27
C ALA A 231 -7.46 -9.55 -16.83
N PRO A 232 -6.41 -9.49 -15.98
CA PRO A 232 -5.72 -8.21 -15.79
C PRO A 232 -5.43 -7.73 -17.21
N PRO A 233 -5.59 -6.41 -17.51
CA PRO A 233 -5.19 -5.89 -18.82
C PRO A 233 -3.82 -6.48 -19.05
N PRO A 234 -3.58 -7.12 -20.22
CA PRO A 234 -2.33 -7.81 -20.45
C PRO A 234 -1.25 -6.81 -20.02
N GLN A 235 -0.59 -7.11 -18.92
CA GLN A 235 0.71 -6.52 -18.67
C GLN A 235 1.48 -7.04 -19.86
N GLN A 236 1.49 -6.26 -20.93
CA GLN A 236 2.51 -6.37 -21.94
C GLN A 236 3.80 -6.21 -21.15
N MET A 237 4.30 -7.36 -20.69
CA MET A 237 5.73 -7.44 -20.41
C MET A 237 6.33 -7.00 -21.73
N PRO A 238 6.98 -5.83 -21.78
CA PRO A 238 7.66 -5.44 -23.00
C PRO A 238 8.61 -6.59 -23.27
N VAL A 239 8.36 -7.32 -24.35
CA VAL A 239 9.37 -8.20 -24.92
C VAL A 239 10.54 -7.26 -25.17
N TYR A 240 11.59 -7.44 -24.38
CA TYR A 240 12.84 -6.70 -24.55
C TYR A 240 13.41 -7.07 -25.90
N GLN A 241 13.10 -6.27 -26.90
CA GLN A 241 13.94 -6.14 -28.08
C GLN A 241 15.00 -5.10 -27.70
N PRO A 242 16.29 -5.44 -27.75
CA PRO A 242 17.33 -4.45 -27.55
C PRO A 242 17.17 -3.39 -28.66
N GLN A 243 16.62 -2.24 -28.30
CA GLN A 243 16.63 -1.08 -29.17
C GLN A 243 18.04 -0.50 -29.18
N PRO A 244 18.55 -0.09 -30.34
CA PRO A 244 19.83 0.59 -30.43
C PRO A 244 19.77 1.88 -29.60
N PRO A 245 20.91 2.41 -29.12
CA PRO A 245 20.99 3.52 -28.20
C PRO A 245 20.35 4.76 -28.82
N GLN A 246 19.14 5.08 -28.38
CA GLN A 246 18.46 6.33 -28.71
C GLN A 246 18.63 7.32 -27.57
N GLN A 247 19.16 8.46 -27.96
CA GLN A 247 19.16 9.80 -27.32
C GLN A 247 19.17 9.86 -25.79
N THR A 248 20.11 10.64 -25.30
CA THR A 248 20.44 10.96 -23.90
C THR A 248 19.25 11.43 -23.07
N HIS A 249 18.34 10.53 -22.71
CA HIS A 249 17.38 10.77 -21.66
C HIS A 249 18.11 10.72 -20.32
N GLY A 250 17.88 11.73 -19.49
CA GLY A 250 18.33 11.70 -18.11
C GLY A 250 17.47 10.70 -17.30
N TYR A 251 18.01 10.17 -16.20
CA TYR A 251 17.30 9.32 -15.25
C TYR A 251 17.26 9.98 -13.89
N GLN A 252 16.13 9.88 -13.22
CA GLN A 252 15.90 10.46 -11.91
C GLN A 252 15.10 9.54 -10.99
N LEU A 253 15.21 9.79 -9.69
CA LEU A 253 14.29 9.26 -8.69
C LEU A 253 13.34 10.38 -8.25
N ARG A 254 12.04 10.19 -8.39
CA ARG A 254 11.03 11.11 -7.90
C ARG A 254 10.43 10.59 -6.60
N VAL A 255 10.35 11.42 -5.60
CA VAL A 255 9.67 11.08 -4.34
C VAL A 255 8.16 11.08 -4.56
N MET A 256 7.56 9.88 -4.47
CA MET A 256 6.11 9.67 -4.62
C MET A 256 5.39 9.67 -3.28
N GLN A 257 6.12 9.41 -2.18
CA GLN A 257 5.62 9.42 -0.82
C GLN A 257 6.75 9.73 0.16
N GLY A 258 6.45 10.48 1.21
CA GLY A 258 7.40 10.94 2.24
C GLY A 258 7.35 12.45 2.41
N GLU A 259 8.19 12.99 3.29
CA GLU A 259 8.23 14.44 3.60
C GLU A 259 8.63 15.31 2.39
N GLU A 260 9.39 14.76 1.47
CA GLU A 260 9.88 15.45 0.27
C GLU A 260 9.07 15.09 -0.99
N TYR A 261 7.77 14.84 -0.85
CA TYR A 261 6.89 14.50 -1.99
C TYR A 261 7.11 15.45 -3.18
N GLY A 262 7.25 14.88 -4.38
CA GLY A 262 7.47 15.60 -5.65
C GLY A 262 8.92 15.98 -5.91
N ARG A 263 9.82 15.91 -4.92
CA ARG A 263 11.24 16.14 -5.13
C ARG A 263 11.85 15.11 -6.07
N THR A 264 12.78 15.54 -6.90
CA THR A 264 13.53 14.68 -7.82
C THR A 264 15.01 14.69 -7.50
N TYR A 265 15.64 13.54 -7.72
CA TYR A 265 17.09 13.34 -7.61
C TYR A 265 17.61 12.89 -8.98
N ASP A 266 18.35 13.75 -9.64
CA ASP A 266 18.89 13.51 -10.97
C ASP A 266 20.09 12.56 -10.90
N LEU A 267 19.87 11.29 -11.21
CA LEU A 267 20.89 10.25 -11.19
C LEU A 267 21.91 10.45 -12.32
N THR A 268 21.47 10.95 -13.48
CA THR A 268 22.35 11.21 -14.62
C THR A 268 23.34 12.32 -14.33
N GLN A 269 22.89 13.38 -13.64
CA GLN A 269 23.78 14.43 -13.19
C GLN A 269 24.82 13.91 -12.19
N ILE A 270 24.40 13.06 -11.25
CA ILE A 270 25.32 12.45 -10.27
C ILE A 270 26.39 11.58 -10.96
N VAL A 271 25.99 10.82 -12.01
CA VAL A 271 26.93 10.03 -12.82
C VAL A 271 27.92 10.94 -13.56
N ARG A 272 27.45 12.04 -14.14
CA ARG A 272 28.33 13.05 -14.80
C ARG A 272 29.36 13.66 -13.86
N GLN A 273 29.07 13.69 -12.55
CA GLN A 273 30.01 14.10 -11.49
C GLN A 273 30.98 12.98 -11.09
N GLY A 274 30.98 11.85 -11.82
CA GLY A 274 31.90 10.72 -11.60
C GLY A 274 31.44 9.67 -10.59
N ARG A 275 30.20 9.72 -10.13
CA ARG A 275 29.67 8.77 -9.15
C ARG A 275 28.70 7.79 -9.81
N ARG A 276 29.13 6.54 -9.99
CA ARG A 276 28.28 5.46 -10.53
C ARG A 276 27.54 4.65 -9.44
N ILE A 277 27.96 4.79 -8.19
CA ILE A 277 27.35 4.14 -7.01
C ILE A 277 26.81 5.25 -6.10
N MET A 278 25.52 5.16 -5.78
CA MET A 278 24.79 6.18 -5.03
C MET A 278 24.15 5.54 -3.82
N THR A 279 24.57 5.95 -2.64
CA THR A 279 23.95 5.58 -1.38
C THR A 279 22.66 6.39 -1.20
N VAL A 280 21.60 5.74 -0.73
CA VAL A 280 20.28 6.33 -0.50
C VAL A 280 19.89 6.12 0.95
N GLY A 281 19.44 7.16 1.63
CA GLY A 281 19.02 7.05 3.02
C GLY A 281 18.76 8.40 3.67
N ARG A 282 18.31 8.38 4.95
CA ARG A 282 17.97 9.57 5.72
C ARG A 282 19.15 10.24 6.43
N GLN A 283 20.36 9.73 6.28
CA GLN A 283 21.58 10.35 6.81
C GLN A 283 22.13 11.33 5.77
N PRO A 284 22.52 12.57 6.16
CA PRO A 284 22.96 13.61 5.21
C PRO A 284 24.19 13.28 4.36
N ASP A 285 24.99 12.32 4.76
CA ASP A 285 26.18 11.87 4.03
C ASP A 285 25.88 10.88 2.89
N ASN A 286 24.60 10.48 2.71
CA ASN A 286 24.20 9.74 1.53
C ASN A 286 24.29 10.61 0.26
N VAL A 287 24.60 9.99 -0.85
CA VAL A 287 24.61 10.65 -2.17
C VAL A 287 23.20 11.14 -2.54
N VAL A 288 22.20 10.31 -2.28
CA VAL A 288 20.77 10.64 -2.35
C VAL A 288 20.25 10.72 -0.92
N TYR A 289 20.40 11.93 -0.35
CA TYR A 289 19.86 12.22 0.97
C TYR A 289 18.37 12.53 0.87
N ILE A 290 17.54 11.72 1.51
CA ILE A 290 16.11 11.91 1.59
C ILE A 290 15.76 12.32 3.01
N LYS A 291 15.20 13.51 3.17
CA LYS A 291 14.77 14.00 4.49
C LYS A 291 13.61 13.17 5.00
N SER A 292 13.78 12.59 6.18
CA SER A 292 12.75 11.86 6.92
C SER A 292 13.01 12.11 8.40
N VAL A 293 12.42 13.19 8.92
CA VAL A 293 12.62 13.67 10.31
C VAL A 293 11.55 13.08 11.22
N THR A 294 10.35 12.87 10.69
CA THR A 294 9.18 12.42 11.45
C THR A 294 9.10 10.90 11.60
N SER A 295 9.97 10.17 10.90
CA SER A 295 9.91 8.71 10.85
C SER A 295 11.30 8.07 10.80
N ASP A 296 11.46 6.99 11.56
CA ASP A 296 12.68 6.17 11.59
C ASP A 296 12.62 4.93 10.68
N PHE A 297 11.62 4.83 9.78
CA PHE A 297 11.44 3.61 8.94
C PHE A 297 12.39 3.53 7.78
N MET A 298 12.68 4.66 7.15
CA MET A 298 13.79 4.68 6.24
C MET A 298 15.10 4.63 7.04
N SER A 299 15.92 3.62 6.83
CA SER A 299 17.21 3.48 7.50
C SER A 299 18.13 4.67 7.20
N ARG A 300 19.05 4.98 8.12
CA ARG A 300 20.10 6.02 7.90
C ARG A 300 20.83 5.78 6.58
N TYR A 301 21.14 4.52 6.31
CA TYR A 301 21.78 3.99 5.10
C TYR A 301 20.89 2.86 4.60
N HIS A 302 20.01 3.16 3.64
CA HIS A 302 18.91 2.26 3.33
C HIS A 302 19.22 1.34 2.15
N CYS A 303 19.54 1.91 1.00
CA CYS A 303 19.83 1.12 -0.19
C CYS A 303 20.96 1.75 -1.01
N THR A 304 21.39 1.03 -2.04
CA THR A 304 22.39 1.47 -3.01
C THR A 304 21.81 1.39 -4.40
N VAL A 305 21.88 2.50 -5.15
CA VAL A 305 21.55 2.55 -6.58
C VAL A 305 22.85 2.68 -7.36
N GLU A 306 23.01 1.88 -8.39
CA GLU A 306 24.25 1.87 -9.19
C GLU A 306 23.96 1.83 -10.69
N LEU A 307 24.85 2.45 -11.46
CA LEU A 307 24.89 2.32 -12.92
C LEU A 307 25.99 1.30 -13.31
N SER A 308 25.59 0.15 -13.85
CA SER A 308 26.52 -0.86 -14.28
C SER A 308 27.42 -0.38 -15.44
N PRO A 309 28.55 -1.04 -15.72
CA PRO A 309 29.39 -0.74 -16.90
C PRO A 309 28.61 -0.80 -18.21
N GLU A 310 27.62 -1.68 -18.29
CA GLU A 310 26.75 -1.92 -19.46
C GLU A 310 25.65 -0.86 -19.60
N GLY A 311 25.57 0.12 -18.69
CA GLY A 311 24.57 1.20 -18.73
C GLY A 311 23.24 0.85 -18.11
N LEU A 312 23.14 -0.25 -17.34
CA LEU A 312 21.93 -0.66 -16.66
C LEU A 312 21.89 -0.10 -15.22
N TRP A 313 20.76 0.45 -14.82
CA TRP A 313 20.51 0.88 -13.46
C TRP A 313 20.12 -0.32 -12.59
N ALA A 314 20.74 -0.45 -11.43
CA ALA A 314 20.43 -1.49 -10.47
C ALA A 314 20.24 -0.89 -9.06
N ILE A 315 19.44 -1.54 -8.24
CA ILE A 315 19.25 -1.21 -6.83
C ILE A 315 19.50 -2.45 -5.96
N ARG A 316 20.12 -2.25 -4.79
CA ARG A 316 20.40 -3.29 -3.79
C ARG A 316 19.93 -2.82 -2.43
N ASP A 317 19.37 -3.72 -1.64
CA ASP A 317 19.07 -3.40 -0.24
C ASP A 317 20.36 -3.27 0.57
N GLY A 318 20.43 -2.23 1.42
CA GLY A 318 21.59 -1.95 2.25
C GLY A 318 22.70 -1.20 1.53
N GLN A 319 23.83 -1.07 2.24
CA GLN A 319 25.01 -0.32 1.82
C GLN A 319 26.29 -0.96 2.34
N TRP A 320 27.39 -0.76 1.59
CA TRP A 320 28.73 -1.07 2.07
C TRP A 320 29.18 -0.03 3.11
N ARG A 321 29.43 -0.48 4.32
CA ARG A 321 29.87 0.34 5.42
C ARG A 321 31.41 0.36 5.49
N ARG A 322 31.99 1.56 5.35
CA ARG A 322 33.47 1.72 5.39
C ARG A 322 34.05 1.55 6.79
N ASP A 323 33.28 1.91 7.82
CA ASP A 323 33.66 1.80 9.24
C ASP A 323 33.75 0.35 9.71
N THR A 324 32.85 -0.52 9.26
CA THR A 324 32.81 -1.94 9.63
C THR A 324 33.37 -2.86 8.54
N GLN A 325 33.63 -2.34 7.34
CA GLN A 325 34.02 -3.11 6.14
C GLN A 325 33.07 -4.27 5.84
N GLN A 326 31.79 -4.02 6.02
CA GLN A 326 30.72 -5.01 5.80
C GLN A 326 29.55 -4.39 5.04
N TRP A 327 28.83 -5.25 4.32
CA TRP A 327 27.53 -4.90 3.76
C TRP A 327 26.49 -4.96 4.88
N THR A 328 25.77 -3.88 5.09
CA THR A 328 24.70 -3.78 6.09
C THR A 328 23.38 -3.59 5.38
N GLU A 329 22.46 -4.53 5.55
CA GLU A 329 21.09 -4.45 5.02
C GLU A 329 20.29 -3.38 5.78
N SER A 330 19.23 -2.88 5.15
CA SER A 330 18.32 -1.94 5.79
C SER A 330 17.47 -2.63 6.86
N SER A 331 16.97 -1.88 7.83
CA SER A 331 16.14 -2.44 8.92
C SER A 331 14.76 -2.91 8.44
N ASN A 332 14.23 -2.28 7.38
CA ASN A 332 12.87 -2.53 6.90
C ASN A 332 12.82 -3.05 5.45
N GLY A 333 13.97 -3.33 4.85
CA GLY A 333 14.09 -3.82 3.48
C GLY A 333 13.78 -2.76 2.42
N THR A 334 14.33 -2.98 1.23
CA THR A 334 14.03 -2.24 0.01
C THR A 334 13.14 -3.10 -0.89
N TYR A 335 12.11 -2.51 -1.46
CA TYR A 335 11.17 -3.21 -2.33
C TYR A 335 11.07 -2.49 -3.68
N VAL A 336 11.04 -3.26 -4.76
CA VAL A 336 10.74 -2.73 -6.10
C VAL A 336 9.47 -3.40 -6.61
N ASN A 337 8.45 -2.60 -6.91
CA ASN A 337 7.12 -3.08 -7.31
C ASN A 337 6.59 -4.15 -6.33
N SER A 338 6.73 -3.87 -5.04
CA SER A 338 6.34 -4.73 -3.91
C SER A 338 7.13 -6.04 -3.77
N LYS A 339 8.17 -6.28 -4.57
CA LYS A 339 9.07 -7.42 -4.43
C LYS A 339 10.30 -7.03 -3.62
N PRO A 340 10.71 -7.83 -2.62
CA PRO A 340 11.90 -7.51 -1.83
C PRO A 340 13.15 -7.58 -2.70
N VAL A 341 13.99 -6.58 -2.54
CA VAL A 341 15.32 -6.53 -3.13
C VAL A 341 16.32 -6.97 -2.08
N ASN A 342 17.23 -7.84 -2.43
CA ASN A 342 18.32 -8.27 -1.58
C ASN A 342 19.66 -7.66 -2.03
N ARG A 343 20.76 -8.07 -1.40
CA ARG A 343 22.11 -7.62 -1.75
C ARG A 343 22.56 -8.00 -3.18
N ASN A 344 21.88 -8.96 -3.83
CA ASN A 344 22.23 -9.35 -5.24
C ASN A 344 21.68 -8.33 -6.23
N GLY A 345 20.71 -7.50 -5.80
CA GLY A 345 20.19 -6.39 -6.57
C GLY A 345 19.01 -6.74 -7.49
N TYR A 346 18.45 -5.67 -8.04
CA TYR A 346 17.36 -5.68 -9.02
C TYR A 346 17.66 -4.63 -10.09
N PHE A 347 17.51 -4.95 -11.37
CA PHE A 347 17.68 -4.01 -12.47
C PHE A 347 16.44 -3.15 -12.62
N LEU A 348 16.59 -1.82 -12.41
CA LEU A 348 15.51 -0.85 -12.49
C LEU A 348 15.04 -0.62 -13.92
N ARG A 349 13.74 -0.48 -14.08
CA ARG A 349 13.05 -0.09 -15.31
C ARG A 349 12.32 1.23 -15.09
N VAL A 350 12.23 2.05 -16.13
CA VAL A 350 11.43 3.28 -16.08
C VAL A 350 9.99 2.96 -15.66
N GLY A 351 9.51 3.66 -14.65
CA GLY A 351 8.23 3.42 -14.02
C GLY A 351 8.27 2.57 -12.76
N ASP A 352 9.39 1.91 -12.43
CA ASP A 352 9.51 1.12 -11.21
C ASP A 352 9.30 1.96 -9.95
N ILE A 353 8.55 1.37 -9.02
CA ILE A 353 8.25 1.96 -7.71
C ILE A 353 9.14 1.31 -6.67
N ILE A 354 9.92 2.13 -5.98
CA ILE A 354 10.87 1.73 -4.95
C ILE A 354 10.32 2.14 -3.60
N ALA A 355 10.03 1.18 -2.72
CA ALA A 355 9.58 1.44 -1.37
C ALA A 355 10.69 1.18 -0.34
N MET A 356 10.87 2.11 0.59
CA MET A 356 11.91 2.14 1.62
C MET A 356 11.32 2.66 2.92
N GLY A 357 10.75 1.77 3.73
CA GLY A 357 10.03 2.17 4.93
C GLY A 357 8.77 2.98 4.57
N ASP A 358 8.74 4.24 4.97
CA ASP A 358 7.65 5.19 4.72
C ASP A 358 7.87 6.09 3.48
N VAL A 359 9.00 5.93 2.81
CA VAL A 359 9.34 6.65 1.58
C VAL A 359 9.14 5.76 0.37
N THR A 360 8.49 6.32 -0.65
CA THR A 360 8.33 5.68 -1.95
C THR A 360 8.92 6.57 -3.03
N LEU A 361 9.74 5.97 -3.89
CA LEU A 361 10.34 6.64 -5.04
C LEU A 361 9.83 6.01 -6.33
N ARG A 362 9.83 6.78 -7.40
CA ARG A 362 9.63 6.28 -8.76
C ARG A 362 10.90 6.51 -9.57
N PHE A 363 11.34 5.48 -10.27
CA PHE A 363 12.45 5.59 -11.23
C PHE A 363 11.90 6.06 -12.57
N GLU A 364 12.36 7.20 -13.05
CA GLU A 364 11.84 7.89 -14.24
C GLU A 364 12.97 8.30 -15.18
N ASN A 365 12.63 8.48 -16.47
CA ASN A 365 13.43 9.22 -17.43
C ASN A 365 12.83 10.61 -17.69
N TYR A 366 13.64 11.56 -18.17
CA TYR A 366 13.20 12.92 -18.54
C TYR A 366 13.98 13.44 -19.76
#